data_6292d0aeeb339090d4ac01ee79cf9351
#
_entry.id   6292d0aeeb339090d4ac01ee79cf9351
#
_cell.length_a   1.000
_cell.length_b   1.000
_cell.length_c   1.000
_cell.angle_alpha   90.00
_cell.angle_beta   90.00
_cell.angle_gamma   90.00
#
_symmetry.space_group_name_H-M   'P 1'
#
loop_
_entity.id
_entity.type
_entity.pdbx_description
1 polymer ?
#
loop_
_entity_poly.entity_id
_entity_poly.type
_entity_poly.pdbx_seq_one_letter_code
_entity_poly.pdbx_strand_id
1 'polypeptide(L)'
;TPLASYLKALAVLRPVAEAAPDEGGHPQASGYWRDDVFVLRTRLTHEQLCEFFLERYRPTPLVAPWNGGSGFYSKDNAEGIDALARSTAIRFREYRAAIETGKSVIKSLALVESPKLDAKSTFLKGLHNIAPEPLLRWMDAAVILSADDPRYPPLLGTGGNDGRLDFTNNFMQRLAEVIDVASGKPRTGSLESLSAALFATATDSLSDRAIGQFAPGSAGGPNASSGFEGDARINAWDFVLMLEGAVLFAASTARR
;
A
#
# COMPACT_ATOMS: atom_id res chain seq x y z
N THR A 1 -0.67 -1.07 -21.56
CA THR A 1 -1.10 -1.66 -20.26
C THR A 1 -1.48 -0.53 -19.32
N PRO A 2 -2.67 -0.52 -18.71
CA PRO A 2 -3.06 0.48 -17.72
C PRO A 2 -2.08 0.52 -16.54
N LEU A 3 -1.88 1.70 -15.95
CA LEU A 3 -0.93 1.90 -14.85
C LEU A 3 -1.20 0.97 -13.66
N ALA A 4 -2.46 0.84 -13.25
CA ALA A 4 -2.84 -0.05 -12.16
C ALA A 4 -2.42 -1.51 -12.42
N SER A 5 -2.61 -2.03 -13.65
CA SER A 5 -2.20 -3.39 -14.01
C SER A 5 -0.68 -3.56 -13.98
N TYR A 6 0.07 -2.54 -14.42
CA TYR A 6 1.53 -2.55 -14.34
C TYR A 6 2.01 -2.61 -12.89
N LEU A 7 1.44 -1.78 -12.02
CA LEU A 7 1.78 -1.77 -10.59
C LEU A 7 1.42 -3.10 -9.91
N LYS A 8 0.24 -3.67 -10.22
CA LYS A 8 -0.14 -5.01 -9.73
C LYS A 8 0.89 -6.08 -10.09
N ALA A 9 1.41 -6.05 -11.32
CA ALA A 9 2.43 -6.99 -11.75
C ALA A 9 3.71 -6.90 -10.89
N LEU A 10 4.16 -5.69 -10.58
CA LEU A 10 5.29 -5.47 -9.67
C LEU A 10 4.99 -5.98 -8.25
N ALA A 11 3.77 -5.76 -7.77
CA ALA A 11 3.32 -6.22 -6.46
C ALA A 11 3.20 -7.75 -6.35
N VAL A 12 2.92 -8.43 -7.44
CA VAL A 12 2.90 -9.90 -7.44
C VAL A 12 4.33 -10.46 -7.44
N LEU A 13 5.22 -9.86 -8.21
CA LEU A 13 6.61 -10.30 -8.29
C LEU A 13 7.38 -10.09 -6.98
N ARG A 14 7.30 -8.89 -6.39
CA ARG A 14 8.15 -8.50 -5.26
C ARG A 14 7.96 -9.38 -4.03
N PRO A 15 6.74 -9.55 -3.45
CA PRO A 15 6.58 -10.36 -2.25
C PRO A 15 6.96 -11.84 -2.44
N VAL A 16 6.71 -12.40 -3.64
CA VAL A 16 7.11 -13.78 -3.96
C VAL A 16 8.63 -13.91 -4.04
N ALA A 17 9.32 -12.90 -4.56
CA ALA A 17 10.78 -12.92 -4.67
C ALA A 17 11.48 -12.63 -3.33
N GLU A 18 10.88 -11.83 -2.45
CA GLU A 18 11.44 -11.44 -1.15
C GLU A 18 11.16 -12.43 -0.03
N ALA A 19 10.04 -13.18 -0.10
CA ALA A 19 9.68 -14.12 0.94
C ALA A 19 10.66 -15.31 1.01
N ALA A 20 10.84 -15.85 2.22
CA ALA A 20 11.63 -17.06 2.41
C ALA A 20 10.95 -18.28 1.76
N PRO A 21 11.73 -19.30 1.31
CA PRO A 21 11.16 -20.48 0.65
C PRO A 21 10.12 -21.25 1.49
N ASP A 22 10.29 -21.32 2.81
CA ASP A 22 9.38 -21.93 3.76
C ASP A 22 8.10 -21.10 3.97
N GLU A 23 8.14 -19.82 3.64
CA GLU A 23 6.99 -18.91 3.62
C GLU A 23 6.29 -18.87 2.24
N GLY A 24 6.70 -19.71 1.29
CA GLY A 24 6.17 -19.74 -0.08
C GLY A 24 6.89 -18.78 -1.04
N GLY A 25 8.05 -18.27 -0.64
CA GLY A 25 8.87 -17.42 -1.50
C GLY A 25 9.61 -18.20 -2.58
N HIS A 26 10.05 -17.48 -3.59
CA HIS A 26 10.89 -18.00 -4.66
C HIS A 26 11.91 -16.94 -5.07
N PRO A 27 13.09 -16.87 -4.42
CA PRO A 27 14.10 -15.82 -4.66
C PRO A 27 14.55 -15.69 -6.12
N GLN A 28 14.33 -16.70 -6.94
CA GLN A 28 14.60 -16.69 -8.38
C GLN A 28 13.36 -16.32 -9.21
N ALA A 29 12.26 -15.89 -8.58
CA ALA A 29 11.10 -15.43 -9.32
C ALA A 29 11.49 -14.27 -10.23
N SER A 30 10.95 -14.29 -11.44
CA SER A 30 11.18 -13.25 -12.44
C SER A 30 9.89 -12.97 -13.20
N GLY A 31 9.81 -11.81 -13.82
CA GLY A 31 8.63 -11.43 -14.57
C GLY A 31 8.97 -10.73 -15.87
N TYR A 32 8.10 -10.89 -16.85
CA TYR A 32 8.18 -10.18 -18.12
C TYR A 32 6.80 -9.96 -18.72
N TRP A 33 6.71 -9.02 -19.63
CA TRP A 33 5.50 -8.78 -20.40
C TRP A 33 5.54 -9.53 -21.71
N ARG A 34 4.43 -10.18 -22.03
CA ARG A 34 4.17 -10.76 -23.34
C ARG A 34 2.86 -10.18 -23.83
N ASP A 35 2.95 -9.31 -24.82
CA ASP A 35 1.86 -8.45 -25.24
C ASP A 35 1.34 -7.62 -24.03
N ASP A 36 0.08 -7.74 -23.67
CA ASP A 36 -0.53 -7.06 -22.54
C ASP A 36 -0.67 -7.92 -21.28
N VAL A 37 -0.07 -9.11 -21.27
CA VAL A 37 -0.11 -10.05 -20.14
C VAL A 37 1.23 -10.08 -19.42
N PHE A 38 1.20 -9.87 -18.11
CA PHE A 38 2.37 -10.11 -17.27
C PHE A 38 2.52 -11.60 -16.99
N VAL A 39 3.71 -12.12 -17.22
CA VAL A 39 4.08 -13.52 -16.97
C VAL A 39 5.02 -13.59 -15.78
N LEU A 40 4.52 -14.13 -14.67
CA LEU A 40 5.35 -14.46 -13.50
C LEU A 40 5.97 -15.84 -13.69
N ARG A 41 7.30 -15.90 -13.64
CA ARG A 41 8.05 -17.16 -13.56
C ARG A 41 8.33 -17.50 -12.11
N THR A 42 7.69 -18.53 -11.61
CA THR A 42 7.80 -19.03 -10.25
C THR A 42 7.63 -20.53 -10.21
N ARG A 43 7.92 -21.17 -9.07
CA ARG A 43 7.61 -22.59 -8.83
C ARG A 43 6.20 -22.78 -8.24
N LEU A 44 5.51 -21.71 -7.88
CA LEU A 44 4.17 -21.78 -7.32
C LEU A 44 3.16 -22.11 -8.43
N THR A 45 2.23 -23.01 -8.13
CA THR A 45 1.01 -23.17 -8.94
C THR A 45 0.08 -21.96 -8.72
N HIS A 46 -1.01 -21.87 -9.49
CA HIS A 46 -2.01 -20.82 -9.29
C HIS A 46 -2.61 -20.87 -7.88
N GLU A 47 -2.95 -22.04 -7.40
CA GLU A 47 -3.51 -22.27 -6.05
C GLU A 47 -2.51 -21.85 -4.97
N GLN A 48 -1.25 -22.26 -5.12
CA GLN A 48 -0.17 -21.90 -4.18
C GLN A 48 0.12 -20.39 -4.19
N LEU A 49 -0.02 -19.72 -5.33
CA LEU A 49 0.12 -18.26 -5.39
C LEU A 49 -1.04 -17.57 -4.66
N CYS A 50 -2.27 -18.05 -4.83
CA CYS A 50 -3.41 -17.56 -4.04
C CYS A 50 -3.20 -17.82 -2.54
N GLU A 51 -2.81 -19.04 -2.16
CA GLU A 51 -2.51 -19.38 -0.76
C GLU A 51 -1.44 -18.47 -0.16
N PHE A 52 -0.38 -18.19 -0.93
CA PHE A 52 0.67 -17.26 -0.50
C PHE A 52 0.11 -15.89 -0.11
N PHE A 53 -0.70 -15.27 -0.96
CA PHE A 53 -1.29 -13.96 -0.66
C PHE A 53 -2.31 -14.02 0.45
N LEU A 54 -3.15 -15.04 0.50
CA LEU A 54 -4.19 -15.20 1.51
C LEU A 54 -3.63 -15.48 2.91
N GLU A 55 -2.60 -16.34 3.02
CA GLU A 55 -2.17 -16.86 4.32
C GLU A 55 -0.79 -16.33 4.76
N ARG A 56 0.12 -16.03 3.84
CA ARG A 56 1.53 -15.78 4.14
C ARG A 56 2.01 -14.37 3.83
N TYR A 57 1.39 -13.71 2.87
CA TYR A 57 1.73 -12.34 2.49
C TYR A 57 1.71 -11.41 3.70
N ARG A 58 2.79 -10.66 3.87
CA ARG A 58 2.97 -9.62 4.88
C ARG A 58 2.90 -8.26 4.20
N PRO A 59 1.86 -7.46 4.45
CA PRO A 59 1.74 -6.15 3.83
C PRO A 59 2.89 -5.21 4.22
N THR A 60 3.38 -4.46 3.25
CA THR A 60 4.27 -3.32 3.53
C THR A 60 3.54 -2.34 4.46
N PRO A 61 4.18 -1.85 5.54
CA PRO A 61 3.54 -0.95 6.49
C PRO A 61 3.41 0.47 5.93
N LEU A 62 2.52 0.65 4.95
CA LEU A 62 2.24 1.94 4.34
C LEU A 62 1.50 2.84 5.32
N VAL A 63 2.24 3.67 6.03
CA VAL A 63 1.72 4.68 6.95
C VAL A 63 2.36 6.04 6.67
N ALA A 64 1.59 7.11 6.76
CA ALA A 64 2.07 8.46 6.49
C ALA A 64 1.70 9.42 7.64
N PRO A 65 2.31 9.26 8.85
CA PRO A 65 2.00 10.12 9.99
C PRO A 65 2.38 11.61 9.77
N TRP A 66 3.04 11.91 8.68
CA TRP A 66 3.34 13.29 8.23
C TRP A 66 2.24 13.92 7.37
N ASN A 67 1.16 13.19 7.05
CA ASN A 67 0.04 13.67 6.25
C ASN A 67 -1.24 13.74 7.08
N GLY A 68 -2.11 14.71 6.77
CA GLY A 68 -3.50 14.70 7.21
C GLY A 68 -4.31 13.67 6.43
N GLY A 69 -5.35 13.13 7.05
CA GLY A 69 -6.17 12.05 6.48
C GLY A 69 -5.58 10.64 6.65
N SER A 70 -4.37 10.55 7.21
CA SER A 70 -3.62 9.29 7.37
C SER A 70 -4.13 8.37 8.48
N GLY A 71 -5.08 8.81 9.29
CA GLY A 71 -5.60 8.09 10.45
C GLY A 71 -4.88 8.38 11.76
N PHE A 72 -3.83 9.19 11.76
CA PHE A 72 -3.04 9.49 12.96
C PHE A 72 -3.59 10.64 13.78
N TYR A 73 -4.43 11.51 13.23
CA TYR A 73 -4.90 12.74 13.88
C TYR A 73 -6.40 12.68 14.14
N SER A 74 -6.86 13.46 15.11
CA SER A 74 -8.24 13.41 15.63
C SER A 74 -9.35 13.68 14.60
N LYS A 75 -9.02 14.31 13.48
CA LYS A 75 -9.98 14.60 12.39
C LYS A 75 -9.96 13.54 11.29
N ASP A 76 -9.04 12.58 11.37
CA ASP A 76 -8.88 11.54 10.37
C ASP A 76 -9.85 10.38 10.64
N ASN A 77 -10.16 9.59 9.60
CA ASN A 77 -10.73 8.27 9.78
C ASN A 77 -9.64 7.33 10.32
N ALA A 78 -9.75 6.94 11.59
CA ALA A 78 -8.78 6.11 12.29
C ALA A 78 -9.11 4.59 12.28
N GLU A 79 -10.21 4.16 11.63
CA GLU A 79 -10.66 2.76 11.69
C GLU A 79 -9.56 1.77 11.24
N GLY A 80 -8.92 2.04 10.10
CA GLY A 80 -7.87 1.17 9.56
C GLY A 80 -6.64 1.10 10.48
N ILE A 81 -6.13 2.25 10.90
CA ILE A 81 -4.95 2.34 11.76
C ILE A 81 -5.19 1.72 13.14
N ASP A 82 -6.38 1.95 13.72
CA ASP A 82 -6.72 1.41 15.02
C ASP A 82 -6.95 -0.11 14.99
N ALA A 83 -7.54 -0.63 13.92
CA ALA A 83 -7.67 -2.07 13.71
C ALA A 83 -6.30 -2.73 13.61
N LEU A 84 -5.41 -2.20 12.79
CA LEU A 84 -4.04 -2.75 12.62
C LEU A 84 -3.20 -2.60 13.89
N ALA A 85 -3.31 -1.50 14.62
CA ALA A 85 -2.59 -1.29 15.87
C ALA A 85 -2.99 -2.31 16.95
N ARG A 86 -4.25 -2.73 16.98
CA ARG A 86 -4.77 -3.73 17.92
C ARG A 86 -4.59 -5.18 17.45
N SER A 87 -4.22 -5.41 16.20
CA SER A 87 -4.06 -6.75 15.65
C SER A 87 -3.04 -7.57 16.43
N THR A 88 -3.33 -8.83 16.71
CA THR A 88 -2.37 -9.78 17.27
C THR A 88 -1.76 -10.69 16.20
N ALA A 89 -2.27 -10.65 14.98
CA ALA A 89 -1.80 -11.48 13.89
C ALA A 89 -0.34 -11.16 13.51
N ILE A 90 0.44 -12.23 13.29
CA ILE A 90 1.88 -12.14 13.03
C ILE A 90 2.20 -11.35 11.74
N ARG A 91 1.34 -11.48 10.72
CA ARG A 91 1.50 -10.81 9.43
C ARG A 91 1.43 -9.28 9.52
N PHE A 92 0.82 -8.73 10.56
CA PHE A 92 0.72 -7.30 10.82
C PHE A 92 1.70 -6.78 11.87
N ARG A 93 2.68 -7.60 12.30
CA ARG A 93 3.67 -7.18 13.28
C ARG A 93 4.43 -5.91 12.85
N GLU A 94 4.83 -5.84 11.61
CA GLU A 94 5.57 -4.69 11.06
C GLU A 94 4.69 -3.44 10.97
N TYR A 95 3.40 -3.61 10.63
CA TYR A 95 2.44 -2.55 10.67
C TYR A 95 2.25 -1.96 12.07
N ARG A 96 2.11 -2.81 13.09
CA ARG A 96 2.00 -2.35 14.48
C ARG A 96 3.22 -1.54 14.90
N ALA A 97 4.43 -2.04 14.60
CA ALA A 97 5.66 -1.34 14.91
C ALA A 97 5.76 0.02 14.21
N ALA A 98 5.35 0.10 12.94
CA ALA A 98 5.34 1.34 12.17
C ALA A 98 4.34 2.37 12.74
N ILE A 99 3.13 1.92 13.09
CA ILE A 99 2.10 2.76 13.70
C ILE A 99 2.58 3.29 15.07
N GLU A 100 3.13 2.42 15.91
CA GLU A 100 3.67 2.80 17.22
C GLU A 100 4.80 3.82 17.09
N THR A 101 5.72 3.60 16.16
CA THR A 101 6.80 4.55 15.87
C THR A 101 6.24 5.90 15.44
N GLY A 102 5.28 5.94 14.51
CA GLY A 102 4.62 7.18 14.08
C GLY A 102 3.93 7.92 15.23
N LYS A 103 3.16 7.20 16.05
CA LYS A 103 2.49 7.76 17.26
C LYS A 103 3.51 8.30 18.28
N SER A 104 4.65 7.63 18.44
CA SER A 104 5.73 8.07 19.32
C SER A 104 6.33 9.41 18.90
N VAL A 105 6.60 9.59 17.59
CA VAL A 105 7.14 10.86 17.07
C VAL A 105 6.11 11.98 17.20
N ILE A 106 4.84 11.72 16.85
CA ILE A 106 3.74 12.70 17.03
C ILE A 106 3.69 13.17 18.48
N LYS A 107 3.74 12.25 19.43
CA LYS A 107 3.74 12.55 20.87
C LYS A 107 4.99 13.34 21.30
N SER A 108 6.18 12.96 20.87
CA SER A 108 7.43 13.63 21.24
C SER A 108 7.50 15.07 20.74
N LEU A 109 6.86 15.36 19.62
CA LEU A 109 6.79 16.70 19.03
C LEU A 109 5.50 17.46 19.43
N ALA A 110 4.67 16.89 20.32
CA ALA A 110 3.41 17.45 20.81
C ALA A 110 2.47 17.89 19.66
N LEU A 111 2.44 17.15 18.57
CA LEU A 111 1.62 17.49 17.39
C LEU A 111 0.15 17.11 17.63
N VAL A 112 -0.75 18.03 17.32
CA VAL A 112 -2.22 17.83 17.37
C VAL A 112 -2.83 17.71 15.97
N GLU A 113 -2.10 18.13 14.94
CA GLU A 113 -2.44 17.99 13.52
C GLU A 113 -1.18 17.65 12.71
N SER A 114 -1.36 17.25 11.45
CA SER A 114 -0.24 16.90 10.56
C SER A 114 0.73 18.08 10.39
N PRO A 115 2.05 17.81 10.45
CA PRO A 115 3.06 18.86 10.33
C PRO A 115 3.06 19.49 8.92
N LYS A 116 3.32 20.79 8.85
CA LYS A 116 3.38 21.56 7.61
C LYS A 116 4.75 22.24 7.47
N LEU A 117 5.17 22.50 6.23
CA LEU A 117 6.41 23.23 5.91
C LEU A 117 7.63 22.65 6.68
N ASP A 118 8.40 23.52 7.34
CA ASP A 118 9.63 23.16 8.07
C ASP A 118 9.39 22.10 9.16
N ALA A 119 8.23 22.16 9.83
CA ALA A 119 7.87 21.14 10.82
C ALA A 119 7.73 19.76 10.18
N LYS A 120 7.28 19.65 8.92
CA LYS A 120 7.21 18.39 8.19
C LYS A 120 8.59 17.81 7.89
N SER A 121 9.55 18.65 7.50
CA SER A 121 10.95 18.22 7.29
C SER A 121 11.57 17.69 8.58
N THR A 122 11.39 18.42 9.69
CA THR A 122 11.86 18.01 11.03
C THR A 122 11.22 16.70 11.47
N PHE A 123 9.90 16.55 11.25
CA PHE A 123 9.17 15.32 11.55
C PHE A 123 9.72 14.12 10.77
N LEU A 124 9.87 14.27 9.46
CA LEU A 124 10.37 13.20 8.58
C LEU A 124 11.79 12.76 8.96
N LYS A 125 12.69 13.70 9.24
CA LYS A 125 14.04 13.39 9.70
C LYS A 125 14.02 12.68 11.06
N GLY A 126 13.20 13.14 11.98
CA GLY A 126 13.03 12.52 13.29
C GLY A 126 12.47 11.09 13.20
N LEU A 127 11.45 10.88 12.36
CA LEU A 127 10.88 9.57 12.12
C LEU A 127 11.87 8.63 11.46
N HIS A 128 12.59 9.08 10.43
CA HIS A 128 13.59 8.29 9.72
C HIS A 128 14.71 7.78 10.65
N ASN A 129 15.14 8.58 11.63
CA ASN A 129 16.20 8.19 12.57
C ASN A 129 15.82 7.04 13.52
N ILE A 130 14.54 6.80 13.76
CA ILE A 130 14.06 5.78 14.70
C ILE A 130 13.18 4.71 14.05
N ALA A 131 12.89 4.87 12.77
CA ALA A 131 12.01 3.96 12.05
C ALA A 131 12.62 2.56 11.94
N PRO A 132 11.84 1.50 12.19
CA PRO A 132 12.28 0.13 11.90
C PRO A 132 12.43 -0.09 10.38
N GLU A 133 13.27 -1.04 10.01
CA GLU A 133 13.63 -1.33 8.61
C GLU A 133 12.42 -1.41 7.63
N PRO A 134 11.30 -2.09 7.97
CA PRO A 134 10.15 -2.12 7.05
C PRO A 134 9.50 -0.75 6.83
N LEU A 135 9.49 0.11 7.85
CA LEU A 135 9.01 1.48 7.72
C LEU A 135 9.98 2.35 6.92
N LEU A 136 11.30 2.17 7.12
CA LEU A 136 12.32 2.88 6.34
C LEU A 136 12.20 2.57 4.85
N ARG A 137 12.02 1.32 4.47
CA ARG A 137 11.83 0.92 3.05
C ARG A 137 10.64 1.65 2.40
N TRP A 138 9.54 1.80 3.14
CA TRP A 138 8.40 2.57 2.69
C TRP A 138 8.73 4.07 2.62
N MET A 139 9.32 4.63 3.67
CA MET A 139 9.68 6.05 3.70
C MET A 139 10.63 6.44 2.57
N ASP A 140 11.67 5.63 2.31
CA ASP A 140 12.65 5.87 1.26
C ASP A 140 12.04 5.76 -0.16
N ALA A 141 10.97 4.99 -0.32
CA ALA A 141 10.19 4.95 -1.54
C ALA A 141 9.24 6.15 -1.68
N ALA A 142 8.72 6.67 -0.58
CA ALA A 142 7.69 7.70 -0.56
C ALA A 142 8.27 9.12 -0.46
N VAL A 143 9.45 9.28 0.17
CA VAL A 143 10.03 10.60 0.48
C VAL A 143 11.53 10.59 0.25
N ILE A 144 12.01 11.54 -0.53
CA ILE A 144 13.45 11.80 -0.66
C ILE A 144 13.81 12.90 0.32
N LEU A 145 14.54 12.55 1.38
CA LEU A 145 15.08 13.53 2.32
C LEU A 145 16.26 14.29 1.69
N SER A 146 16.19 15.59 1.69
CA SER A 146 17.25 16.46 1.21
C SER A 146 17.65 17.48 2.28
N ALA A 147 18.71 18.25 2.03
CA ALA A 147 19.14 19.31 2.94
C ALA A 147 18.06 20.40 3.08
N ASP A 148 17.39 20.70 1.99
CA ASP A 148 16.32 21.69 1.92
C ASP A 148 14.96 21.07 2.28
N ASP A 149 14.04 21.05 1.33
CA ASP A 149 12.69 20.48 1.50
C ASP A 149 12.63 19.01 1.08
N PRO A 150 11.76 18.21 1.71
CA PRO A 150 11.51 16.84 1.27
C PRO A 150 10.93 16.83 -0.14
N ARG A 151 11.42 15.92 -0.99
CA ARG A 151 10.94 15.69 -2.34
C ARG A 151 10.17 14.39 -2.42
N TYR A 152 9.23 14.33 -3.35
CA TYR A 152 8.33 13.17 -3.46
C TYR A 152 8.45 12.56 -4.86
N PRO A 153 8.64 11.24 -4.95
CA PRO A 153 8.63 10.53 -6.22
C PRO A 153 7.25 10.61 -6.91
N PRO A 154 7.20 10.39 -8.23
CA PRO A 154 5.93 10.28 -8.94
C PRO A 154 4.99 9.23 -8.33
N LEU A 155 3.69 9.36 -8.54
CA LEU A 155 2.56 8.54 -8.19
C LEU A 155 2.01 8.71 -6.76
N LEU A 156 2.82 9.04 -5.78
CA LEU A 156 2.37 9.08 -4.39
C LEU A 156 2.35 10.51 -3.82
N GLY A 157 2.36 11.53 -4.69
CA GLY A 157 2.22 12.93 -4.33
C GLY A 157 3.12 13.33 -3.16
N THR A 158 2.52 13.73 -2.04
CA THR A 158 3.24 14.15 -0.83
C THR A 158 3.64 12.98 0.09
N GLY A 159 4.02 11.84 -0.50
CA GLY A 159 4.46 10.66 0.27
C GLY A 159 3.31 9.80 0.78
N GLY A 160 2.38 9.44 -0.11
CA GLY A 160 1.20 8.62 0.19
C GLY A 160 -0.10 9.41 0.21
N ASN A 161 -0.06 10.68 -0.17
CA ASN A 161 -1.25 11.53 -0.31
C ASN A 161 -1.20 12.26 -1.65
N ASP A 162 -2.30 12.24 -2.40
CA ASP A 162 -2.48 12.99 -3.64
C ASP A 162 -3.84 13.71 -3.61
N GLY A 163 -3.79 15.03 -3.55
CA GLY A 163 -4.97 15.84 -3.35
C GLY A 163 -5.64 15.54 -2.00
N ARG A 164 -6.91 15.09 -2.05
CA ARG A 164 -7.67 14.70 -0.85
C ARG A 164 -7.60 13.19 -0.55
N LEU A 165 -6.95 12.42 -1.43
CA LEU A 165 -6.82 10.98 -1.25
C LEU A 165 -5.57 10.68 -0.43
N ASP A 166 -5.75 10.12 0.75
CA ASP A 166 -4.66 9.47 1.48
C ASP A 166 -4.62 7.99 1.13
N PHE A 167 -3.66 7.63 0.28
CA PHE A 167 -3.50 6.26 -0.20
C PHE A 167 -3.11 5.30 0.91
N THR A 168 -2.41 5.76 1.95
CA THR A 168 -1.98 4.90 3.05
C THR A 168 -3.15 4.49 3.92
N ASN A 169 -4.05 5.43 4.23
CA ASN A 169 -5.26 5.13 4.98
C ASN A 169 -6.23 4.24 4.16
N ASN A 170 -6.40 4.56 2.89
CA ASN A 170 -7.19 3.72 1.99
C ASN A 170 -6.64 2.31 1.86
N PHE A 171 -5.31 2.14 1.83
CA PHE A 171 -4.67 0.84 1.81
C PHE A 171 -5.00 0.01 3.07
N MET A 172 -4.90 0.60 4.26
CA MET A 172 -5.26 -0.07 5.52
C MET A 172 -6.73 -0.52 5.52
N GLN A 173 -7.63 0.32 5.01
CA GLN A 173 -9.05 -0.03 4.90
C GLN A 173 -9.27 -1.18 3.91
N ARG A 174 -8.60 -1.16 2.75
CA ARG A 174 -8.71 -2.27 1.76
C ARG A 174 -8.11 -3.57 2.28
N LEU A 175 -7.02 -3.52 3.05
CA LEU A 175 -6.52 -4.70 3.76
C LEU A 175 -7.58 -5.30 4.69
N ALA A 176 -8.29 -4.47 5.44
CA ALA A 176 -9.35 -4.91 6.34
C ALA A 176 -10.60 -5.46 5.62
N GLU A 177 -10.80 -5.14 4.33
CA GLU A 177 -11.86 -5.74 3.51
C GLU A 177 -11.52 -7.16 3.06
N VAL A 178 -10.25 -7.47 2.85
CA VAL A 178 -9.82 -8.77 2.31
C VAL A 178 -9.24 -9.71 3.36
N ILE A 179 -8.72 -9.16 4.46
CA ILE A 179 -8.12 -9.92 5.56
C ILE A 179 -8.81 -9.51 6.86
N ASP A 180 -9.20 -10.48 7.66
CA ASP A 180 -9.60 -10.23 9.04
C ASP A 180 -8.37 -9.78 9.83
N VAL A 181 -8.34 -8.49 10.17
CA VAL A 181 -7.18 -7.87 10.80
C VAL A 181 -6.91 -8.45 12.20
N ALA A 182 -7.91 -8.91 12.92
CA ALA A 182 -7.75 -9.49 14.25
C ALA A 182 -7.03 -10.84 14.20
N SER A 183 -7.51 -11.75 13.34
CA SER A 183 -6.97 -13.10 13.21
C SER A 183 -5.84 -13.24 12.17
N GLY A 184 -5.76 -12.30 11.22
CA GLY A 184 -4.88 -12.40 10.08
C GLY A 184 -5.33 -13.39 9.00
N LYS A 185 -6.54 -13.94 9.09
CA LYS A 185 -7.09 -14.89 8.13
C LYS A 185 -7.81 -14.18 6.97
N PRO A 186 -7.91 -14.80 5.80
CA PRO A 186 -8.69 -14.24 4.70
C PRO A 186 -10.16 -14.11 5.09
N ARG A 187 -10.82 -13.05 4.64
CA ARG A 187 -12.27 -12.89 4.79
C ARG A 187 -13.02 -13.71 3.75
N THR A 188 -14.29 -13.97 4.00
CA THR A 188 -15.20 -14.59 3.02
C THR A 188 -15.17 -13.81 1.70
N GLY A 189 -15.04 -14.51 0.57
CA GLY A 189 -14.92 -13.90 -0.76
C GLY A 189 -13.51 -13.40 -1.12
N SER A 190 -12.55 -13.42 -0.18
CA SER A 190 -11.18 -12.92 -0.46
C SER A 190 -10.46 -13.76 -1.52
N LEU A 191 -10.66 -15.07 -1.57
CA LEU A 191 -10.09 -15.92 -2.62
C LEU A 191 -10.64 -15.56 -4.01
N GLU A 192 -11.94 -15.35 -4.11
CA GLU A 192 -12.59 -14.99 -5.38
C GLU A 192 -12.07 -13.64 -5.88
N SER A 193 -12.05 -12.63 -5.00
CA SER A 193 -11.56 -11.30 -5.36
C SER A 193 -10.06 -11.28 -5.65
N LEU A 194 -9.25 -12.10 -4.96
CA LEU A 194 -7.83 -12.28 -5.27
C LEU A 194 -7.63 -12.96 -6.63
N SER A 195 -8.38 -14.01 -6.92
CA SER A 195 -8.33 -14.70 -8.23
C SER A 195 -8.68 -13.76 -9.37
N ALA A 196 -9.68 -12.91 -9.17
CA ALA A 196 -10.02 -11.87 -10.13
C ALA A 196 -8.88 -10.86 -10.34
N ALA A 197 -8.23 -10.44 -9.26
CA ALA A 197 -7.10 -9.50 -9.31
C ALA A 197 -5.86 -10.10 -10.01
N LEU A 198 -5.58 -11.39 -9.79
CA LEU A 198 -4.38 -12.06 -10.33
C LEU A 198 -4.59 -12.59 -11.75
N PHE A 199 -5.76 -13.16 -12.04
CA PHE A 199 -5.99 -13.95 -13.25
C PHE A 199 -7.12 -13.39 -14.14
N ALA A 200 -7.64 -12.20 -13.83
CA ALA A 200 -8.74 -11.56 -14.54
C ALA A 200 -10.00 -12.42 -14.63
N THR A 201 -10.28 -13.23 -13.64
CA THR A 201 -11.54 -13.96 -13.53
C THR A 201 -12.69 -13.01 -13.18
N ALA A 202 -13.93 -13.38 -13.52
CA ALA A 202 -15.09 -12.58 -13.15
C ALA A 202 -15.28 -12.59 -11.62
N THR A 203 -15.74 -11.46 -11.07
CA THR A 203 -16.12 -11.33 -9.67
C THR A 203 -17.21 -10.29 -9.49
N ASP A 204 -18.11 -10.55 -8.54
CA ASP A 204 -19.09 -9.57 -8.05
C ASP A 204 -18.62 -8.84 -6.77
N SER A 205 -17.47 -9.26 -6.21
CA SER A 205 -16.86 -8.70 -4.99
C SER A 205 -16.20 -7.34 -5.26
N LEU A 206 -17.00 -6.36 -5.68
CA LEU A 206 -16.57 -4.99 -5.94
C LEU A 206 -17.20 -4.03 -4.94
N SER A 207 -16.47 -3.01 -4.52
CA SER A 207 -16.93 -1.92 -3.66
C SER A 207 -16.74 -0.56 -4.32
N ASP A 208 -17.66 0.37 -4.03
CA ASP A 208 -17.55 1.75 -4.53
C ASP A 208 -16.52 2.50 -3.69
N ARG A 209 -15.35 2.78 -4.29
CA ARG A 209 -14.22 3.46 -3.64
C ARG A 209 -13.42 4.26 -4.66
N ALA A 210 -12.80 5.32 -4.19
CA ALA A 210 -11.87 6.08 -5.02
C ALA A 210 -10.59 5.28 -5.30
N ILE A 211 -10.20 5.21 -6.57
CA ILE A 211 -8.95 4.58 -7.02
C ILE A 211 -7.90 5.60 -7.45
N GLY A 212 -8.28 6.87 -7.54
CA GLY A 212 -7.37 7.96 -7.89
C GLY A 212 -6.86 7.89 -9.33
N GLN A 213 -5.68 8.47 -9.52
CA GLN A 213 -5.01 8.56 -10.83
C GLN A 213 -4.56 7.23 -11.43
N PHE A 214 -4.59 6.13 -10.67
CA PHE A 214 -4.05 4.82 -11.09
C PHE A 214 -4.93 4.12 -12.12
N ALA A 215 -6.24 4.36 -12.09
CA ALA A 215 -7.18 3.84 -13.07
C ALA A 215 -8.22 4.91 -13.48
N PRO A 216 -7.79 5.98 -14.15
CA PRO A 216 -8.66 7.14 -14.47
C PRO A 216 -9.89 6.76 -15.30
N GLY A 217 -9.80 5.72 -16.13
CA GLY A 217 -10.94 5.22 -16.89
C GLY A 217 -12.07 4.66 -16.01
N SER A 218 -11.74 4.12 -14.83
CA SER A 218 -12.75 3.61 -13.88
C SER A 218 -13.51 4.72 -13.16
N ALA A 219 -12.90 5.91 -13.03
CA ALA A 219 -13.50 7.10 -12.43
C ALA A 219 -14.15 8.04 -13.47
N GLY A 220 -14.39 7.57 -14.69
CA GLY A 220 -14.94 8.38 -15.78
C GLY A 220 -13.89 9.20 -16.55
N GLY A 221 -12.62 9.03 -16.24
CA GLY A 221 -11.51 9.70 -16.89
C GLY A 221 -11.17 11.07 -16.25
N PRO A 222 -10.09 11.71 -16.70
CA PRO A 222 -9.58 12.95 -16.11
C PRO A 222 -10.52 14.15 -16.26
N ASN A 223 -11.49 14.09 -17.15
CA ASN A 223 -12.47 15.14 -17.38
C ASN A 223 -13.82 14.86 -16.67
N ALA A 224 -13.91 13.83 -15.84
CA ALA A 224 -15.10 13.58 -15.03
C ALA A 224 -15.27 14.70 -13.98
N SER A 225 -16.52 15.04 -13.67
CA SER A 225 -16.84 16.13 -12.72
C SER A 225 -16.29 15.89 -11.31
N SER A 226 -16.19 14.63 -10.88
CA SER A 226 -15.61 14.21 -9.61
C SER A 226 -14.08 14.02 -9.66
N GLY A 227 -13.48 14.09 -10.87
CA GLY A 227 -12.05 13.87 -11.05
C GLY A 227 -11.58 12.52 -10.53
N PHE A 228 -10.35 12.49 -9.97
CA PHE A 228 -9.77 11.29 -9.39
C PHE A 228 -10.28 10.95 -7.99
N GLU A 229 -11.07 11.82 -7.37
CA GLU A 229 -11.72 11.60 -6.08
C GLU A 229 -13.06 10.85 -6.21
N GLY A 230 -13.54 10.65 -7.44
CA GLY A 230 -14.79 9.96 -7.72
C GLY A 230 -14.72 8.48 -7.36
N ASP A 231 -15.82 7.97 -6.81
CA ASP A 231 -15.96 6.55 -6.55
C ASP A 231 -16.02 5.74 -7.84
N ALA A 232 -15.36 4.61 -7.82
CA ALA A 232 -15.37 3.61 -8.87
C ALA A 232 -15.59 2.23 -8.24
N ARG A 233 -16.19 1.33 -9.00
CA ARG A 233 -16.31 -0.07 -8.57
C ARG A 233 -14.96 -0.75 -8.68
N ILE A 234 -14.33 -1.01 -7.55
CA ILE A 234 -13.01 -1.61 -7.48
C ILE A 234 -13.01 -2.90 -6.67
N ASN A 235 -12.10 -3.79 -7.02
CA ASN A 235 -11.72 -4.94 -6.23
C ASN A 235 -10.68 -4.50 -5.18
N ALA A 236 -10.92 -4.82 -3.91
CA ALA A 236 -10.02 -4.43 -2.82
C ALA A 236 -8.60 -4.99 -2.98
N TRP A 237 -8.45 -6.23 -3.49
CA TRP A 237 -7.13 -6.78 -3.82
C TRP A 237 -6.43 -6.02 -4.94
N ASP A 238 -7.15 -5.52 -5.94
CA ASP A 238 -6.55 -4.66 -6.97
C ASP A 238 -5.91 -3.43 -6.36
N PHE A 239 -6.59 -2.80 -5.41
CA PHE A 239 -6.06 -1.62 -4.72
C PHE A 239 -4.82 -1.97 -3.86
N VAL A 240 -4.90 -3.04 -3.08
CA VAL A 240 -3.77 -3.51 -2.24
C VAL A 240 -2.54 -3.80 -3.10
N LEU A 241 -2.70 -4.61 -4.14
CA LEU A 241 -1.59 -4.96 -5.03
C LEU A 241 -1.04 -3.75 -5.77
N MET A 242 -1.90 -2.85 -6.24
CA MET A 242 -1.47 -1.63 -6.92
C MET A 242 -0.57 -0.78 -6.02
N LEU A 243 -0.93 -0.56 -4.76
CA LEU A 243 -0.13 0.25 -3.84
C LEU A 243 1.19 -0.44 -3.46
N GLU A 244 1.19 -1.76 -3.26
CA GLU A 244 2.43 -2.52 -3.07
C GLU A 244 3.39 -2.38 -4.27
N GLY A 245 2.87 -2.38 -5.47
CA GLY A 245 3.67 -2.16 -6.67
C GLY A 245 4.15 -0.72 -6.83
N ALA A 246 3.37 0.25 -6.36
CA ALA A 246 3.76 1.65 -6.36
C ALA A 246 5.00 1.90 -5.49
N VAL A 247 5.18 1.15 -4.41
CA VAL A 247 6.40 1.21 -3.57
C VAL A 247 7.64 0.85 -4.38
N LEU A 248 7.59 -0.25 -5.13
CA LEU A 248 8.73 -0.67 -5.95
C LEU A 248 9.00 0.31 -7.10
N PHE A 249 7.94 0.82 -7.73
CA PHE A 249 8.06 1.81 -8.79
C PHE A 249 8.69 3.11 -8.27
N ALA A 250 8.21 3.63 -7.15
CA ALA A 250 8.73 4.84 -6.52
C ALA A 250 10.20 4.68 -6.10
N ALA A 251 10.56 3.56 -5.46
CA ALA A 251 11.94 3.25 -5.08
C ALA A 251 12.89 3.20 -6.29
N SER A 252 12.43 2.73 -7.45
CA SER A 252 13.24 2.70 -8.67
C SER A 252 13.51 4.10 -9.24
N THR A 253 12.59 5.04 -9.06
CA THR A 253 12.73 6.42 -9.53
C THR A 253 13.54 7.30 -8.57
N ALA A 254 13.53 6.99 -7.28
CA ALA A 254 14.30 7.73 -6.27
C ALA A 254 15.82 7.52 -6.37
N ARG A 255 16.27 6.45 -7.03
CA ARG A 255 17.70 6.11 -7.21
C ARG A 255 18.37 6.80 -8.41
N ARG A 256 17.67 7.62 -9.14
CA ARG A 256 18.20 8.43 -10.25
C ARG A 256 18.40 9.86 -9.77
#